data_4c840addd9adb1f1025b728cfd00f28c
#
_entry.id   4c840addd9adb1f1025b728cfd00f28c
#
_cell.length_a   1.000
_cell.length_b   1.000
_cell.length_c   1.000
_cell.angle_alpha   90.00
_cell.angle_beta   90.00
_cell.angle_gamma   90.00
#
_symmetry.space_group_name_H-M   'P 1'
#
loop_
_entity.id
_entity.type
_entity.pdbx_description
1 polymer ?
#
loop_
_entity_poly.entity_id
_entity_poly.type
_entity_poly.pdbx_seq_one_letter_code
_entity_poly.pdbx_strand_id
1 'polypeptide(L)'
;MNPSSRRQFVKEAMTGIGFLTLPSFSGASTIARPLKIVCVGAHPDDPESGCGATLAKFAAAGHAVTIIYLTRGEAGIPGKSNDEAAAIRSKEAIAACSLLKAKPIFAGQVDGDTVINNEWVKKMQDLLGSEKPDIVFTHWPIDSHKDHQCASLLTIQSWIRASIKFELYFFEVCAGEQTLGFKPTDYVDITDTQELKRKAVYCHVSQDPPGIYACGHTAMEQFRGLEMGTAAAEAFMRMTGKKKGNYFDL
;
A
#
# COMPACT_ATOMS: atom_id res chain seq x y z
N MET A 1 13.06 -31.85 36.59
CA MET A 1 12.89 -30.46 37.06
C MET A 1 11.42 -30.07 36.94
N ASN A 2 10.82 -29.66 38.03
CA ASN A 2 9.37 -29.59 38.24
C ASN A 2 8.73 -28.35 37.56
N PRO A 3 7.60 -28.46 36.86
CA PRO A 3 6.98 -27.32 36.13
C PRO A 3 6.33 -26.24 36.99
N SER A 4 6.35 -26.37 38.31
CA SER A 4 5.66 -25.44 39.25
C SER A 4 6.40 -24.13 39.52
N SER A 5 7.68 -24.00 39.15
CA SER A 5 8.49 -22.83 39.57
C SER A 5 8.30 -21.58 38.68
N ARG A 6 7.84 -21.73 37.46
CA ARG A 6 7.62 -20.59 36.51
C ARG A 6 6.32 -19.82 36.80
N ARG A 7 5.28 -20.49 37.30
CA ARG A 7 4.01 -19.83 37.65
C ARG A 7 4.06 -19.05 38.98
N GLN A 8 4.93 -19.43 39.88
CA GLN A 8 5.06 -18.76 41.17
C GLN A 8 5.85 -17.45 41.04
N PHE A 9 6.89 -17.42 40.21
CA PHE A 9 7.68 -16.22 39.96
C PHE A 9 6.89 -15.06 39.36
N VAL A 10 5.88 -15.36 38.51
CA VAL A 10 5.02 -14.33 37.89
C VAL A 10 3.98 -13.76 38.86
N LYS A 11 3.60 -14.51 39.91
CA LYS A 11 2.63 -14.03 40.93
C LYS A 11 3.25 -13.12 41.97
N GLU A 12 4.51 -13.28 42.29
CA GLU A 12 5.20 -12.45 43.30
C GLU A 12 5.69 -11.10 42.78
N ALA A 13 5.77 -10.93 41.45
CA ALA A 13 6.13 -9.66 40.84
C ALA A 13 4.95 -8.64 40.73
N MET A 14 3.73 -9.05 41.12
CA MET A 14 2.54 -8.19 40.99
C MET A 14 2.05 -7.52 42.29
N THR A 15 2.75 -7.64 43.40
CA THR A 15 2.31 -7.11 44.71
C THR A 15 3.15 -5.94 45.22
N GLY A 16 3.67 -5.09 44.34
CA GLY A 16 4.51 -3.98 44.80
C GLY A 16 4.52 -2.78 43.85
N ILE A 17 3.36 -2.35 43.32
CA ILE A 17 3.32 -1.10 42.56
C ILE A 17 2.38 -0.13 43.26
N GLY A 18 2.98 0.84 43.96
CA GLY A 18 2.28 2.04 44.41
C GLY A 18 1.69 2.77 43.21
N PHE A 19 0.46 3.26 43.37
CA PHE A 19 -0.21 4.10 42.39
C PHE A 19 0.61 5.38 42.17
N LEU A 20 1.47 5.37 41.15
CA LEU A 20 1.97 6.59 40.54
C LEU A 20 0.87 7.09 39.63
N THR A 21 0.17 8.14 40.04
CA THR A 21 -0.70 8.91 39.15
C THR A 21 0.15 9.51 38.05
N LEU A 22 0.14 8.85 36.87
CA LEU A 22 0.69 9.46 35.67
C LEU A 22 -0.12 10.71 35.36
N PRO A 23 0.52 11.85 35.06
CA PRO A 23 -0.21 13.02 34.60
C PRO A 23 -0.94 12.62 33.32
N SER A 24 -2.26 12.88 33.29
CA SER A 24 -3.08 12.73 32.09
C SER A 24 -2.54 13.71 31.06
N PHE A 25 -1.71 13.21 30.16
CA PHE A 25 -1.42 13.91 28.89
C PHE A 25 -2.70 13.86 28.03
N SER A 26 -3.64 14.76 28.32
CA SER A 26 -4.65 15.15 27.35
C SER A 26 -3.99 16.04 26.30
N GLY A 27 -3.03 15.46 25.57
CA GLY A 27 -2.56 16.02 24.33
C GLY A 27 -3.66 15.77 23.29
N ALA A 28 -4.56 16.73 23.11
CA ALA A 28 -5.37 16.81 21.90
C ALA A 28 -4.37 16.79 20.73
N SER A 29 -4.29 15.67 20.04
CA SER A 29 -3.57 15.58 18.78
C SER A 29 -4.27 16.56 17.83
N THR A 30 -3.73 17.74 17.71
CA THR A 30 -4.13 18.68 16.67
C THR A 30 -3.71 18.03 15.34
N ILE A 31 -4.64 17.32 14.70
CA ILE A 31 -4.50 17.00 13.28
C ILE A 31 -4.56 18.36 12.57
N ALA A 32 -3.40 18.93 12.34
CA ALA A 32 -3.27 20.31 11.83
C ALA A 32 -3.95 20.49 10.46
N ARG A 33 -4.09 19.41 9.68
CA ARG A 33 -4.84 19.36 8.41
C ARG A 33 -5.05 17.91 7.94
N PRO A 34 -6.04 17.64 7.07
CA PRO A 34 -6.13 16.36 6.38
C PRO A 34 -4.86 16.08 5.56
N LEU A 35 -4.34 14.86 5.67
CA LEU A 35 -3.23 14.39 4.85
C LEU A 35 -3.71 14.11 3.42
N LYS A 36 -2.79 14.18 2.48
CA LYS A 36 -2.97 13.80 1.08
C LYS A 36 -2.21 12.50 0.82
N ILE A 37 -2.94 11.46 0.55
CA ILE A 37 -2.44 10.11 0.33
C ILE A 37 -2.55 9.81 -1.15
N VAL A 38 -1.46 9.40 -1.78
CA VAL A 38 -1.46 8.96 -3.18
C VAL A 38 -1.00 7.51 -3.25
N CYS A 39 -1.71 6.68 -4.01
CA CYS A 39 -1.26 5.35 -4.37
C CYS A 39 -1.00 5.31 -5.86
N VAL A 40 0.18 4.83 -6.27
CA VAL A 40 0.57 4.64 -7.67
C VAL A 40 0.64 3.15 -7.95
N GLY A 41 -0.32 2.64 -8.71
CA GLY A 41 -0.34 1.27 -9.21
C GLY A 41 -0.07 1.19 -10.71
N ALA A 42 0.29 0.02 -11.20
CA ALA A 42 0.48 -0.21 -12.62
C ALA A 42 -0.86 -0.35 -13.34
N HIS A 43 -1.75 -1.19 -12.81
CA HIS A 43 -3.03 -1.51 -13.43
C HIS A 43 -4.20 -1.23 -12.49
N PRO A 44 -5.43 -1.09 -13.04
CA PRO A 44 -6.65 -1.21 -12.27
C PRO A 44 -6.71 -2.56 -11.55
N ASP A 45 -6.80 -2.57 -10.23
CA ASP A 45 -6.80 -3.67 -9.24
C ASP A 45 -5.56 -3.72 -8.32
N ASP A 46 -4.38 -3.33 -8.79
CA ASP A 46 -3.15 -3.38 -7.99
C ASP A 46 -3.23 -2.54 -6.69
N PRO A 47 -3.64 -1.26 -6.72
CA PRO A 47 -3.77 -0.46 -5.50
C PRO A 47 -4.78 -1.03 -4.53
N GLU A 48 -5.87 -1.57 -5.05
CA GLU A 48 -6.95 -2.16 -4.26
C GLU A 48 -6.49 -3.44 -3.57
N SER A 49 -5.78 -4.30 -4.31
CA SER A 49 -5.27 -5.56 -3.76
C SER A 49 -4.04 -5.38 -2.87
N GLY A 50 -3.15 -4.44 -3.21
CA GLY A 50 -1.90 -4.20 -2.46
C GLY A 50 -2.08 -3.39 -1.18
N CYS A 51 -2.93 -2.35 -1.19
CA CYS A 51 -3.08 -1.45 -0.04
C CYS A 51 -4.50 -0.86 0.15
N GLY A 52 -5.52 -1.45 -0.45
CA GLY A 52 -6.89 -0.93 -0.45
C GLY A 52 -7.49 -0.74 0.94
N ALA A 53 -7.19 -1.62 1.90
CA ALA A 53 -7.70 -1.50 3.26
C ALA A 53 -7.04 -0.32 4.00
N THR A 54 -5.75 -0.11 3.82
CA THR A 54 -5.02 1.05 4.36
C THR A 54 -5.55 2.37 3.76
N LEU A 55 -5.79 2.40 2.45
CA LEU A 55 -6.39 3.56 1.79
C LEU A 55 -7.80 3.87 2.34
N ALA A 56 -8.61 2.83 2.57
CA ALA A 56 -9.92 2.96 3.20
C ALA A 56 -9.83 3.55 4.62
N LYS A 57 -8.84 3.13 5.42
CA LYS A 57 -8.60 3.70 6.77
C LYS A 57 -8.24 5.19 6.70
N PHE A 58 -7.37 5.58 5.79
CA PHE A 58 -7.04 7.00 5.59
C PHE A 58 -8.28 7.81 5.19
N ALA A 59 -9.08 7.30 4.25
CA ALA A 59 -10.31 7.98 3.84
C ALA A 59 -11.34 8.08 4.97
N ALA A 60 -11.49 7.03 5.77
CA ALA A 60 -12.38 7.02 6.95
C ALA A 60 -11.92 8.00 8.03
N ALA A 61 -10.62 8.23 8.16
CA ALA A 61 -10.03 9.23 9.05
C ALA A 61 -10.12 10.67 8.52
N GLY A 62 -10.75 10.89 7.35
CA GLY A 62 -10.95 12.22 6.76
C GLY A 62 -9.78 12.72 5.92
N HIS A 63 -8.85 11.85 5.55
CA HIS A 63 -7.74 12.19 4.66
C HIS A 63 -8.16 12.10 3.19
N ALA A 64 -7.53 12.89 2.32
CA ALA A 64 -7.75 12.84 0.88
C ALA A 64 -6.94 11.70 0.26
N VAL A 65 -7.60 10.80 -0.47
CA VAL A 65 -6.97 9.66 -1.14
C VAL A 65 -7.09 9.81 -2.64
N THR A 66 -5.98 9.66 -3.35
CA THR A 66 -5.91 9.60 -4.82
C THR A 66 -5.23 8.30 -5.25
N ILE A 67 -5.78 7.61 -6.23
CA ILE A 67 -5.16 6.45 -6.87
C ILE A 67 -4.77 6.84 -8.28
N ILE A 68 -3.48 6.70 -8.61
CA ILE A 68 -2.93 6.90 -9.95
C ILE A 68 -2.64 5.51 -10.54
N TYR A 69 -3.36 5.13 -11.58
CA TYR A 69 -3.09 3.95 -12.38
C TYR A 69 -2.16 4.34 -13.54
N LEU A 70 -1.03 3.65 -13.67
CA LEU A 70 -0.06 3.94 -14.75
C LEU A 70 -0.67 3.67 -16.12
N THR A 71 -1.45 2.60 -16.24
CA THR A 71 -2.18 2.17 -17.44
C THR A 71 -3.69 2.10 -17.17
N ARG A 72 -4.46 1.75 -18.17
CA ARG A 72 -5.89 1.43 -18.02
C ARG A 72 -6.16 -0.07 -18.08
N GLY A 73 -5.11 -0.90 -18.09
CA GLY A 73 -5.22 -2.36 -18.18
C GLY A 73 -5.64 -2.83 -19.57
N GLU A 74 -5.09 -2.20 -20.62
CA GLU A 74 -5.45 -2.39 -22.02
C GLU A 74 -5.28 -3.83 -22.51
N ALA A 75 -4.27 -4.54 -22.01
CA ALA A 75 -3.99 -5.92 -22.38
C ALA A 75 -4.64 -6.97 -21.46
N GLY A 76 -5.33 -6.54 -20.41
CA GLY A 76 -5.77 -7.42 -19.32
C GLY A 76 -7.06 -8.23 -19.58
N ILE A 77 -7.69 -8.16 -20.77
CA ILE A 77 -8.91 -8.94 -21.07
C ILE A 77 -8.72 -9.73 -22.36
N PRO A 78 -8.50 -11.06 -22.30
CA PRO A 78 -8.33 -11.89 -23.47
C PRO A 78 -9.49 -11.76 -24.48
N GLY A 79 -9.17 -11.61 -25.75
CA GLY A 79 -10.16 -11.52 -26.83
C GLY A 79 -10.84 -10.16 -26.99
N LYS A 80 -10.46 -9.16 -26.18
CA LYS A 80 -10.89 -7.77 -26.37
C LYS A 80 -9.80 -6.95 -27.06
N SER A 81 -10.21 -5.90 -27.77
CA SER A 81 -9.27 -4.87 -28.20
C SER A 81 -8.78 -4.06 -27.00
N ASN A 82 -7.62 -3.40 -27.13
CA ASN A 82 -7.06 -2.54 -26.09
C ASN A 82 -8.05 -1.46 -25.64
N ASP A 83 -8.78 -0.84 -26.57
CA ASP A 83 -9.76 0.20 -26.26
C ASP A 83 -10.98 -0.35 -25.49
N GLU A 84 -11.47 -1.53 -25.89
CA GLU A 84 -12.58 -2.19 -25.16
C GLU A 84 -12.15 -2.60 -23.75
N ALA A 85 -10.97 -3.22 -23.60
CA ALA A 85 -10.43 -3.60 -22.31
C ALA A 85 -10.21 -2.37 -21.40
N ALA A 86 -9.58 -1.31 -21.93
CA ALA A 86 -9.41 -0.05 -21.23
C ALA A 86 -10.74 0.57 -20.77
N ALA A 87 -11.76 0.54 -21.62
CA ALA A 87 -13.08 1.09 -21.27
C ALA A 87 -13.76 0.31 -20.15
N ILE A 88 -13.62 -1.02 -20.13
CA ILE A 88 -14.16 -1.90 -19.08
C ILE A 88 -13.40 -1.66 -17.79
N ARG A 89 -12.07 -1.85 -17.80
CA ARG A 89 -11.23 -1.79 -16.58
C ARG A 89 -11.20 -0.40 -15.95
N SER A 90 -11.29 0.67 -16.77
CA SER A 90 -11.42 2.03 -16.21
C SER A 90 -12.73 2.22 -15.44
N LYS A 91 -13.85 1.64 -15.90
CA LYS A 91 -15.13 1.71 -15.16
C LYS A 91 -15.06 0.92 -13.85
N GLU A 92 -14.42 -0.24 -13.87
CA GLU A 92 -14.19 -1.08 -12.69
C GLU A 92 -13.35 -0.33 -11.65
N ALA A 93 -12.24 0.30 -12.07
CA ALA A 93 -11.39 1.12 -11.21
C ALA A 93 -12.15 2.32 -10.61
N ILE A 94 -12.98 3.01 -11.39
CA ILE A 94 -13.81 4.11 -10.88
C ILE A 94 -14.80 3.62 -9.82
N ALA A 95 -15.40 2.43 -10.02
CA ALA A 95 -16.30 1.82 -9.05
C ALA A 95 -15.56 1.44 -7.75
N ALA A 96 -14.38 0.83 -7.86
CA ALA A 96 -13.51 0.50 -6.72
C ALA A 96 -13.08 1.76 -5.95
N CYS A 97 -12.61 2.79 -6.65
CA CYS A 97 -12.27 4.08 -6.06
C CYS A 97 -13.45 4.72 -5.31
N SER A 98 -14.67 4.60 -5.85
CA SER A 98 -15.88 5.11 -5.18
C SER A 98 -16.10 4.44 -3.82
N LEU A 99 -15.91 3.11 -3.71
CA LEU A 99 -16.01 2.39 -2.45
C LEU A 99 -14.92 2.82 -1.45
N LEU A 100 -13.69 3.03 -1.93
CA LEU A 100 -12.56 3.48 -1.11
C LEU A 100 -12.59 4.99 -0.83
N LYS A 101 -13.55 5.74 -1.38
CA LYS A 101 -13.62 7.21 -1.34
C LYS A 101 -12.33 7.85 -1.87
N ALA A 102 -11.75 7.26 -2.90
CA ALA A 102 -10.54 7.71 -3.57
C ALA A 102 -10.85 8.41 -4.90
N LYS A 103 -9.98 9.32 -5.32
CA LYS A 103 -10.01 9.96 -6.63
C LYS A 103 -9.17 9.13 -7.61
N PRO A 104 -9.72 8.60 -8.73
CA PRO A 104 -8.93 7.91 -9.74
C PRO A 104 -8.25 8.90 -10.71
N ILE A 105 -7.02 8.58 -11.10
CA ILE A 105 -6.27 9.24 -12.17
C ILE A 105 -5.63 8.15 -13.04
N PHE A 106 -5.72 8.26 -14.36
CA PHE A 106 -5.03 7.40 -15.29
C PHE A 106 -3.88 8.16 -15.94
N ALA A 107 -2.64 7.68 -15.76
CA ALA A 107 -1.44 8.36 -16.24
C ALA A 107 -1.29 8.27 -17.77
N GLY A 108 -1.77 7.18 -18.40
CA GLY A 108 -1.88 7.03 -19.84
C GLY A 108 -0.69 6.32 -20.48
N GLN A 109 0.05 5.47 -19.76
CA GLN A 109 0.86 4.44 -20.40
C GLN A 109 -0.04 3.29 -20.86
N VAL A 110 0.47 2.43 -21.71
CA VAL A 110 -0.23 1.27 -22.26
C VAL A 110 0.23 0.03 -21.50
N ASP A 111 -0.73 -0.79 -21.06
CA ASP A 111 -0.49 -2.05 -20.38
C ASP A 111 0.35 -3.00 -21.27
N GLY A 112 1.38 -3.59 -20.67
CA GLY A 112 2.35 -4.45 -21.35
C GLY A 112 3.43 -3.70 -22.16
N ASP A 113 3.26 -2.40 -22.41
CA ASP A 113 4.22 -1.57 -23.16
C ASP A 113 4.70 -0.34 -22.36
N THR A 114 4.75 -0.46 -21.04
CA THR A 114 5.21 0.62 -20.18
C THR A 114 6.72 0.86 -20.33
N VAL A 115 7.10 2.12 -20.21
CA VAL A 115 8.48 2.58 -20.36
C VAL A 115 8.92 3.53 -19.27
N ILE A 116 10.21 3.51 -18.97
CA ILE A 116 10.87 4.44 -18.07
C ILE A 116 11.81 5.29 -18.91
N ASN A 117 11.49 6.57 -19.05
CA ASN A 117 12.34 7.57 -19.70
C ASN A 117 12.18 8.92 -19.01
N ASN A 118 12.95 9.92 -19.43
CA ASN A 118 12.92 11.24 -18.80
C ASN A 118 11.58 11.95 -18.93
N GLU A 119 10.86 11.73 -20.03
CA GLU A 119 9.53 12.30 -20.25
C GLU A 119 8.53 11.74 -19.25
N TRP A 120 8.49 10.42 -19.08
CA TRP A 120 7.60 9.77 -18.12
C TRP A 120 7.97 10.05 -16.66
N VAL A 121 9.26 10.17 -16.36
CA VAL A 121 9.69 10.63 -15.03
C VAL A 121 9.18 12.05 -14.77
N LYS A 122 9.26 12.95 -15.76
CA LYS A 122 8.73 14.32 -15.64
C LYS A 122 7.22 14.31 -15.47
N LYS A 123 6.51 13.51 -16.26
CA LYS A 123 5.05 13.38 -16.19
C LYS A 123 4.59 12.86 -14.80
N MET A 124 5.27 11.84 -14.26
CA MET A 124 4.98 11.34 -12.92
C MET A 124 5.28 12.39 -11.84
N GLN A 125 6.36 13.16 -12.00
CA GLN A 125 6.64 14.29 -11.10
C GLN A 125 5.53 15.34 -11.13
N ASP A 126 5.00 15.66 -12.32
CA ASP A 126 3.92 16.63 -12.47
C ASP A 126 2.60 16.12 -11.87
N LEU A 127 2.28 14.84 -12.08
CA LEU A 127 1.10 14.20 -11.46
C LEU A 127 1.20 14.24 -9.93
N LEU A 128 2.30 13.76 -9.35
CA LEU A 128 2.52 13.79 -7.90
C LEU A 128 2.60 15.23 -7.38
N GLY A 129 3.25 16.13 -8.13
CA GLY A 129 3.36 17.53 -7.76
C GLY A 129 2.02 18.26 -7.71
N SER A 130 1.06 17.90 -8.59
CA SER A 130 -0.29 18.46 -8.59
C SER A 130 -1.11 18.01 -7.37
N GLU A 131 -0.96 16.75 -6.97
CA GLU A 131 -1.64 16.19 -5.79
C GLU A 131 -1.00 16.66 -4.48
N LYS A 132 0.30 17.03 -4.48
CA LYS A 132 1.07 17.48 -3.28
C LYS A 132 0.94 16.47 -2.14
N PRO A 133 1.35 15.20 -2.33
CA PRO A 133 1.15 14.16 -1.34
C PRO A 133 1.99 14.38 -0.09
N ASP A 134 1.46 13.93 1.05
CA ASP A 134 2.20 13.72 2.28
C ASP A 134 2.78 12.31 2.34
N ILE A 135 2.00 11.33 1.82
CA ILE A 135 2.36 9.91 1.77
C ILE A 135 2.06 9.38 0.37
N VAL A 136 3.00 8.61 -0.17
CA VAL A 136 2.83 7.88 -1.43
C VAL A 136 3.06 6.39 -1.20
N PHE A 137 2.16 5.57 -1.72
CA PHE A 137 2.30 4.13 -1.84
C PHE A 137 2.56 3.75 -3.29
N THR A 138 3.40 2.74 -3.54
CA THR A 138 3.63 2.18 -4.87
C THR A 138 4.11 0.73 -4.76
N HIS A 139 4.21 0.04 -5.88
CA HIS A 139 4.73 -1.33 -5.91
C HIS A 139 6.14 -1.43 -5.35
N TRP A 140 6.46 -2.58 -4.73
CA TRP A 140 7.83 -2.98 -4.49
C TRP A 140 8.56 -3.16 -5.83
N PRO A 141 9.81 -2.63 -6.00
CA PRO A 141 10.45 -2.58 -7.31
C PRO A 141 10.98 -3.94 -7.82
N ILE A 142 11.02 -4.97 -6.96
CA ILE A 142 11.42 -6.31 -7.37
C ILE A 142 10.17 -7.17 -7.50
N ASP A 143 9.69 -7.26 -8.73
CA ASP A 143 8.43 -7.90 -9.08
C ASP A 143 8.59 -8.64 -10.42
N SER A 144 7.80 -9.69 -10.66
CA SER A 144 7.82 -10.41 -11.93
C SER A 144 7.15 -9.63 -13.07
N HIS A 145 6.26 -8.66 -12.75
CA HIS A 145 5.57 -7.88 -13.74
C HIS A 145 6.33 -6.58 -14.07
N LYS A 146 6.71 -6.42 -15.34
CA LYS A 146 7.46 -5.25 -15.83
C LYS A 146 6.77 -3.93 -15.50
N ASP A 147 5.44 -3.85 -15.63
CA ASP A 147 4.69 -2.63 -15.42
C ASP A 147 4.64 -2.23 -13.94
N HIS A 148 4.63 -3.20 -13.00
CA HIS A 148 4.79 -2.94 -11.57
C HIS A 148 6.15 -2.31 -11.27
N GLN A 149 7.23 -2.87 -11.87
CA GLN A 149 8.57 -2.29 -11.78
C GLN A 149 8.58 -0.87 -12.34
N CYS A 150 7.93 -0.65 -13.49
CA CYS A 150 7.85 0.67 -14.13
C CYS A 150 7.16 1.70 -13.23
N ALA A 151 5.99 1.38 -12.69
CA ALA A 151 5.26 2.26 -11.76
C ALA A 151 6.11 2.61 -10.53
N SER A 152 6.77 1.59 -9.95
CA SER A 152 7.67 1.76 -8.82
C SER A 152 8.83 2.70 -9.14
N LEU A 153 9.57 2.43 -10.23
CA LEU A 153 10.77 3.19 -10.57
C LEU A 153 10.45 4.63 -10.99
N LEU A 154 9.35 4.87 -11.69
CA LEU A 154 8.88 6.24 -11.99
C LEU A 154 8.55 7.02 -10.70
N THR A 155 7.94 6.36 -9.72
CA THR A 155 7.63 6.95 -8.41
C THR A 155 8.90 7.22 -7.61
N ILE A 156 9.85 6.28 -7.57
CA ILE A 156 11.17 6.46 -6.91
C ILE A 156 11.93 7.63 -7.54
N GLN A 157 12.00 7.71 -8.88
CA GLN A 157 12.68 8.81 -9.57
C GLN A 157 12.02 10.16 -9.26
N SER A 158 10.70 10.19 -9.16
CA SER A 158 9.96 11.39 -8.76
C SER A 158 10.26 11.76 -7.31
N TRP A 159 10.32 10.80 -6.39
CA TRP A 159 10.69 11.03 -4.98
C TRP A 159 12.13 11.57 -4.83
N ILE A 160 13.09 10.98 -5.58
CA ILE A 160 14.49 11.46 -5.56
C ILE A 160 14.58 12.93 -5.98
N ARG A 161 13.83 13.33 -7.01
CA ARG A 161 13.87 14.66 -7.61
C ARG A 161 12.93 15.67 -6.95
N ALA A 162 12.01 15.23 -6.09
CA ALA A 162 11.08 16.13 -5.42
C ALA A 162 11.80 17.12 -4.51
N SER A 163 11.44 18.41 -4.59
CA SER A 163 11.94 19.47 -3.71
C SER A 163 11.36 19.35 -2.29
N ILE A 164 10.08 18.99 -2.20
CA ILE A 164 9.40 18.66 -0.93
C ILE A 164 9.23 17.15 -0.90
N LYS A 165 9.84 16.51 0.09
CA LYS A 165 9.75 15.06 0.23
C LYS A 165 8.42 14.67 0.87
N PHE A 166 7.82 13.65 0.29
CA PHE A 166 6.72 12.87 0.87
C PHE A 166 7.27 11.56 1.44
N GLU A 167 6.55 10.95 2.36
CA GLU A 167 6.85 9.60 2.82
C GLU A 167 6.50 8.62 1.70
N LEU A 168 7.43 7.73 1.36
CA LEU A 168 7.25 6.73 0.29
C LEU A 168 7.26 5.34 0.89
N TYR A 169 6.21 4.57 0.59
CA TYR A 169 6.03 3.18 1.01
C TYR A 169 5.80 2.28 -0.19
N PHE A 170 6.38 1.09 -0.13
CA PHE A 170 6.18 0.05 -1.13
C PHE A 170 5.23 -1.00 -0.59
N PHE A 171 4.28 -1.44 -1.41
CA PHE A 171 3.38 -2.55 -1.12
C PHE A 171 3.74 -3.78 -1.95
N GLU A 172 3.25 -4.93 -1.52
CA GLU A 172 3.37 -6.20 -2.23
C GLU A 172 2.05 -6.56 -2.93
N VAL A 173 2.17 -7.26 -4.06
CA VAL A 173 1.05 -7.86 -4.79
C VAL A 173 1.37 -9.33 -4.97
N CYS A 174 0.51 -10.24 -4.47
CA CYS A 174 0.74 -11.69 -4.55
C CYS A 174 2.19 -12.08 -4.19
N ALA A 175 2.60 -11.80 -2.94
CA ALA A 175 3.95 -12.10 -2.48
C ALA A 175 4.32 -13.58 -2.66
N GLY A 176 5.51 -13.83 -3.19
CA GLY A 176 6.00 -15.16 -3.52
C GLY A 176 5.65 -15.63 -4.94
N GLU A 177 4.66 -15.03 -5.60
CA GLU A 177 4.33 -15.30 -7.00
C GLU A 177 4.73 -14.12 -7.90
N GLN A 178 4.29 -12.92 -7.57
CA GLN A 178 4.62 -11.69 -8.30
C GLN A 178 5.70 -10.89 -7.59
N THR A 179 5.43 -10.40 -6.39
CA THR A 179 6.40 -9.63 -5.60
C THR A 179 7.45 -10.54 -4.99
N LEU A 180 8.73 -10.27 -5.25
CA LEU A 180 9.86 -11.10 -4.85
C LEU A 180 10.73 -10.40 -3.82
N GLY A 181 11.20 -11.14 -2.80
CA GLY A 181 12.15 -10.65 -1.82
C GLY A 181 11.66 -9.50 -0.95
N PHE A 182 10.35 -9.35 -0.79
CA PHE A 182 9.75 -8.30 0.02
C PHE A 182 10.01 -8.53 1.51
N LYS A 183 10.51 -7.49 2.17
CA LYS A 183 10.79 -7.50 3.61
C LYS A 183 10.16 -6.27 4.25
N PRO A 184 8.92 -6.38 4.71
CA PRO A 184 8.21 -5.23 5.26
C PRO A 184 8.84 -4.70 6.54
N THR A 185 8.69 -3.40 6.75
CA THR A 185 9.15 -2.68 7.95
C THR A 185 7.99 -2.08 8.73
N ASP A 186 6.86 -1.89 8.06
CA ASP A 186 5.68 -1.22 8.60
C ASP A 186 4.44 -2.07 8.30
N TYR A 187 3.49 -2.08 9.24
CA TYR A 187 2.26 -2.88 9.12
C TYR A 187 1.06 -2.05 9.51
N VAL A 188 -0.07 -2.31 8.88
CA VAL A 188 -1.36 -1.72 9.20
C VAL A 188 -2.35 -2.84 9.49
N ASP A 189 -2.92 -2.86 10.69
CA ASP A 189 -4.05 -3.73 11.01
C ASP A 189 -5.25 -3.37 10.12
N ILE A 190 -5.71 -4.33 9.33
CA ILE A 190 -6.82 -4.17 8.41
C ILE A 190 -8.05 -4.98 8.80
N THR A 191 -8.08 -5.54 10.00
CA THR A 191 -9.17 -6.43 10.45
C THR A 191 -10.54 -5.81 10.24
N ASP A 192 -10.69 -4.52 10.48
CA ASP A 192 -11.93 -3.76 10.34
C ASP A 192 -12.24 -3.26 8.91
N THR A 193 -11.23 -3.21 8.03
CA THR A 193 -11.37 -2.73 6.64
C THR A 193 -11.14 -3.79 5.57
N GLN A 194 -10.80 -5.02 5.98
CA GLN A 194 -10.54 -6.15 5.07
C GLN A 194 -11.72 -6.42 4.12
N GLU A 195 -12.94 -6.40 4.65
CA GLU A 195 -14.14 -6.63 3.84
C GLU A 195 -14.39 -5.50 2.84
N LEU A 196 -14.08 -4.25 3.19
CA LEU A 196 -14.19 -3.12 2.27
C LEU A 196 -13.15 -3.22 1.14
N LYS A 197 -11.92 -3.58 1.47
CA LYS A 197 -10.87 -3.90 0.47
C LYS A 197 -11.35 -4.98 -0.49
N ARG A 198 -11.87 -6.10 0.05
CA ARG A 198 -12.39 -7.19 -0.77
C ARG A 198 -13.46 -6.71 -1.75
N LYS A 199 -14.43 -5.91 -1.28
CA LYS A 199 -15.46 -5.32 -2.14
C LYS A 199 -14.86 -4.43 -3.23
N ALA A 200 -13.83 -3.65 -2.94
CA ALA A 200 -13.16 -2.84 -3.94
C ALA A 200 -12.45 -3.68 -5.00
N VAL A 201 -11.71 -4.72 -4.60
CA VAL A 201 -11.11 -5.69 -5.54
C VAL A 201 -12.18 -6.39 -6.38
N TYR A 202 -13.33 -6.73 -5.79
CA TYR A 202 -14.44 -7.39 -6.49
C TYR A 202 -15.16 -6.48 -7.51
N CYS A 203 -14.87 -5.18 -7.54
CA CYS A 203 -15.30 -4.31 -8.63
C CYS A 203 -14.59 -4.64 -9.95
N HIS A 204 -13.41 -5.25 -9.92
CA HIS A 204 -12.62 -5.62 -11.10
C HIS A 204 -13.06 -6.98 -11.65
N VAL A 205 -14.33 -7.08 -12.01
CA VAL A 205 -15.00 -8.32 -12.44
C VAL A 205 -14.29 -8.99 -13.61
N SER A 206 -13.70 -8.19 -14.50
CA SER A 206 -12.96 -8.69 -15.67
C SER A 206 -11.66 -9.44 -15.30
N GLN A 207 -11.22 -9.38 -14.04
CA GLN A 207 -9.94 -9.93 -13.55
C GLN A 207 -10.11 -11.15 -12.63
N ASP A 208 -11.28 -11.77 -12.59
CA ASP A 208 -11.58 -12.92 -11.72
C ASP A 208 -11.20 -12.70 -10.24
N PRO A 209 -11.82 -11.73 -9.54
CA PRO A 209 -11.50 -11.43 -8.14
C PRO A 209 -11.54 -12.63 -7.20
N PRO A 210 -12.48 -13.61 -7.32
CA PRO A 210 -12.42 -14.83 -6.53
C PRO A 210 -11.11 -15.61 -6.73
N GLY A 211 -10.61 -15.70 -7.97
CA GLY A 211 -9.32 -16.31 -8.29
C GLY A 211 -8.16 -15.57 -7.65
N ILE A 212 -8.13 -14.23 -7.72
CA ILE A 212 -7.14 -13.38 -7.07
C ILE A 212 -7.04 -13.70 -5.57
N TYR A 213 -8.17 -13.78 -4.86
CA TYR A 213 -8.17 -14.11 -3.43
C TYR A 213 -7.80 -15.56 -3.16
N ALA A 214 -8.22 -16.49 -3.99
CA ALA A 214 -7.88 -17.91 -3.85
C ALA A 214 -6.38 -18.18 -4.11
N CYS A 215 -5.75 -17.41 -5.02
CA CYS A 215 -4.33 -17.55 -5.36
C CYS A 215 -3.36 -17.06 -4.28
N GLY A 216 -3.83 -16.39 -3.23
CA GLY A 216 -2.93 -16.07 -2.13
C GLY A 216 -3.21 -14.81 -1.34
N HIS A 217 -4.05 -13.86 -1.82
CA HIS A 217 -4.28 -12.62 -1.09
C HIS A 217 -4.84 -12.84 0.32
N THR A 218 -5.79 -13.77 0.50
CA THR A 218 -6.29 -14.12 1.84
C THR A 218 -5.18 -14.62 2.75
N ALA A 219 -4.35 -15.56 2.25
CA ALA A 219 -3.25 -16.12 3.02
C ALA A 219 -2.17 -15.08 3.34
N MET A 220 -1.89 -14.18 2.39
CA MET A 220 -0.93 -13.08 2.58
C MET A 220 -1.41 -12.10 3.67
N GLU A 221 -2.65 -11.64 3.61
CA GLU A 221 -3.24 -10.76 4.62
C GLU A 221 -3.23 -11.38 6.02
N GLN A 222 -3.55 -12.68 6.12
CA GLN A 222 -3.49 -13.43 7.38
C GLN A 222 -2.06 -13.59 7.88
N PHE A 223 -1.11 -13.91 6.99
CA PHE A 223 0.30 -14.04 7.35
C PHE A 223 0.87 -12.72 7.88
N ARG A 224 0.57 -11.59 7.22
CA ARG A 224 0.95 -10.26 7.72
C ARG A 224 0.25 -9.92 9.05
N GLY A 225 -0.98 -10.38 9.22
CA GLY A 225 -1.69 -10.32 10.51
C GLY A 225 -0.96 -11.08 11.61
N LEU A 226 -0.46 -12.29 11.33
CA LEU A 226 0.34 -13.06 12.29
C LEU A 226 1.63 -12.34 12.68
N GLU A 227 2.33 -11.73 11.73
CA GLU A 227 3.55 -10.93 12.00
C GLU A 227 3.25 -9.72 12.89
N MET A 228 2.09 -9.10 12.72
CA MET A 228 1.66 -7.93 13.50
C MET A 228 0.96 -8.30 14.82
N GLY A 229 0.42 -9.50 14.94
CA GLY A 229 -0.40 -9.93 16.09
C GLY A 229 -1.88 -9.54 15.96
N THR A 230 -2.41 -9.44 14.74
CA THR A 230 -3.82 -9.14 14.41
C THR A 230 -4.41 -10.22 13.51
N ALA A 231 -5.72 -10.14 13.19
CA ALA A 231 -6.38 -11.12 12.33
C ALA A 231 -5.94 -10.98 10.86
N ALA A 232 -5.73 -9.75 10.40
CA ALA A 232 -5.27 -9.45 9.05
C ALA A 232 -4.50 -8.12 9.04
N ALA A 233 -3.45 -8.04 8.21
CA ALA A 233 -2.69 -6.80 8.02
C ALA A 233 -2.29 -6.61 6.55
N GLU A 234 -2.06 -5.36 6.18
CA GLU A 234 -1.28 -4.96 5.02
C GLU A 234 0.12 -4.57 5.48
N ALA A 235 1.13 -4.92 4.70
CA ALA A 235 2.53 -4.71 5.05
C ALA A 235 3.23 -3.84 4.02
N PHE A 236 4.14 -3.01 4.50
CA PHE A 236 4.82 -2.01 3.70
C PHE A 236 6.31 -1.98 3.99
N MET A 237 7.10 -1.61 2.99
CA MET A 237 8.48 -1.24 3.20
C MET A 237 8.64 0.26 3.00
N ARG A 238 9.12 0.95 4.04
CA ARG A 238 9.34 2.39 3.97
C ARG A 238 10.64 2.72 3.25
N MET A 239 10.58 3.62 2.29
CA MET A 239 11.77 4.19 1.67
C MET A 239 12.50 5.07 2.67
N THR A 240 13.68 4.67 3.08
CA THR A 240 14.51 5.46 3.99
C THR A 240 15.52 6.28 3.18
N GLY A 241 15.61 7.58 3.49
CA GLY A 241 16.67 8.47 2.94
C GLY A 241 18.08 8.06 3.37
N LYS A 242 19.07 8.81 2.94
CA LYS A 242 20.46 8.56 3.33
C LYS A 242 20.58 8.50 4.86
N LYS A 243 20.95 7.34 5.37
CA LYS A 243 21.35 7.20 6.77
C LYS A 243 22.76 7.79 6.88
N LYS A 244 22.95 8.75 7.79
CA LYS A 244 24.28 9.14 8.22
C LYS A 244 24.76 8.10 9.22
N GLY A 245 25.74 7.32 8.87
CA GLY A 245 26.38 6.35 9.75
C GLY A 245 27.65 5.87 9.09
N ASN A 246 28.73 5.80 9.83
CA ASN A 246 29.99 5.20 9.41
C ASN A 246 29.84 3.68 9.57
N TYR A 247 29.38 3.00 8.50
CA TYR A 247 29.28 1.55 8.52
C TYR A 247 30.63 0.85 8.30
N PHE A 248 31.64 1.62 7.94
CA PHE A 248 32.97 1.13 7.60
C PHE A 248 34.08 2.03 8.17
N ASP A 249 33.97 2.43 9.45
CA ASP A 249 35.14 2.92 10.19
C ASP A 249 36.03 1.70 10.48
N LEU A 250 36.80 1.30 9.44
CA LEU A 250 37.85 0.30 9.50
C LEU A 250 39.16 0.97 9.85
#